data_896da33ab37935340c83b924246750d8
#
_entry.id   896da33ab37935340c83b924246750d8
#
_cell.length_a   1.000
_cell.length_b   1.000
_cell.length_c   1.000
_cell.angle_alpha   90.00
_cell.angle_beta   90.00
_cell.angle_gamma   90.00
#
_symmetry.space_group_name_H-M   'P 1'
#
loop_
_entity.id
_entity.type
_entity.pdbx_description
1 polymer ?
#
loop_
_entity_poly.entity_id
_entity_poly.type
_entity_poly.pdbx_seq_one_letter_code
_entity_poly.pdbx_strand_id
1 'polypeptide(L)'
;MLSQNEIINKMKRILFLCMTIIFITCHKSNDEAPQSNPNPPTNTYLYGITIDDSWDKTRVTVQQIVNAIKAMPIKPTVRIVMSKGTAIADYKPLFLAIHQVAYVMATPADSEDMKKYTNVDSYVKRFQDSYEELSAYTDFWEVGNEINGEGWMGDNPQFIADTAYGAYKFIHSKKAKTVLVSYYFKPDDQKVTMEDWLKKYIPEDMKKQLDYVLVSYYEDDNDDYQPNWQNVFNNLEAIFPNVKLGIGECGNNDYKKYSVQSKVQRAKHYYSMPKYVKNYVGGYFWWYWVQDCVPHQNSEVFKAINSSIKQTLK
;
A
#
# COMPACT_ATOMS: atom_id res chain seq x y z
N MET A 1 -13.90 30.82 -12.05
CA MET A 1 -13.98 29.64 -11.17
C MET A 1 -15.34 29.00 -11.36
N LEU A 2 -15.41 27.87 -12.04
CA LEU A 2 -16.67 27.13 -12.23
C LEU A 2 -16.99 26.37 -10.94
N SER A 3 -18.24 26.30 -10.52
CA SER A 3 -18.66 25.61 -9.31
C SER A 3 -18.53 24.09 -9.48
N GLN A 4 -18.33 23.35 -8.37
CA GLN A 4 -18.24 21.88 -8.37
C GLN A 4 -19.39 21.19 -9.12
N ASN A 5 -20.59 21.77 -9.09
CA ASN A 5 -21.76 21.25 -9.80
C ASN A 5 -21.69 21.37 -11.33
N GLU A 6 -20.93 22.34 -11.86
CA GLU A 6 -20.73 22.51 -13.29
C GLU A 6 -19.73 21.52 -13.87
N ILE A 7 -18.74 21.09 -13.06
CA ILE A 7 -17.75 20.08 -13.43
C ILE A 7 -18.42 18.70 -13.52
N ILE A 8 -19.27 18.36 -12.56
CA ILE A 8 -20.01 17.07 -12.52
C ILE A 8 -20.99 16.97 -13.70
N ASN A 9 -21.64 18.07 -14.07
CA ASN A 9 -22.56 18.09 -15.21
C ASN A 9 -21.85 18.04 -16.58
N LYS A 10 -20.61 18.52 -16.66
CA LYS A 10 -19.81 18.42 -17.88
C LYS A 10 -19.30 17.00 -18.12
N MET A 11 -18.95 16.27 -17.08
CA MET A 11 -18.56 14.85 -17.17
C MET A 11 -19.74 13.96 -17.58
N LYS A 12 -20.97 14.21 -17.09
CA LYS A 12 -22.18 13.46 -17.49
C LYS A 12 -22.57 13.69 -18.96
N ARG A 13 -22.25 14.83 -19.57
CA ARG A 13 -22.55 15.10 -20.98
C ARG A 13 -21.58 14.45 -21.96
N ILE A 14 -20.36 14.14 -21.56
CA ILE A 14 -19.38 13.46 -22.43
C ILE A 14 -19.68 11.94 -22.51
N LEU A 15 -20.33 11.37 -21.50
CA LEU A 15 -20.70 9.94 -21.50
C LEU A 15 -21.93 9.61 -22.37
N PHE A 16 -22.67 10.61 -22.87
CA PHE A 16 -23.93 10.40 -23.62
C PHE A 16 -23.84 10.51 -25.14
N LEU A 17 -22.62 10.76 -25.69
CA LEU A 17 -22.45 11.00 -27.13
C LEU A 17 -21.75 9.89 -27.91
N CYS A 18 -21.55 8.71 -27.32
CA CYS A 18 -20.98 7.54 -28.01
C CYS A 18 -21.87 6.31 -27.96
N MET A 19 -23.18 6.49 -28.13
CA MET A 19 -24.13 5.37 -28.32
C MET A 19 -24.94 5.59 -29.57
N THR A 20 -24.42 5.15 -30.72
CA THR A 20 -25.27 4.68 -31.82
C THR A 20 -24.50 3.75 -32.75
N ILE A 21 -25.09 2.59 -32.99
CA ILE A 21 -24.91 1.61 -34.06
C ILE A 21 -23.81 0.57 -33.83
N ILE A 22 -24.16 -0.61 -33.27
CA ILE A 22 -23.63 -1.90 -33.73
C ILE A 22 -24.78 -2.94 -33.70
N PHE A 23 -24.93 -3.62 -34.81
CA PHE A 23 -25.91 -4.69 -35.07
C PHE A 23 -25.71 -5.92 -34.19
N ILE A 24 -26.84 -6.47 -33.74
CA ILE A 24 -26.94 -7.71 -32.98
C ILE A 24 -26.60 -8.91 -33.89
N THR A 25 -25.51 -9.63 -33.55
CA THR A 25 -25.37 -11.04 -33.86
C THR A 25 -25.29 -11.79 -32.53
N CYS A 26 -26.34 -12.57 -32.24
CA CYS A 26 -26.36 -13.49 -31.10
C CYS A 26 -25.25 -14.56 -31.28
N HIS A 27 -24.16 -14.43 -30.51
CA HIS A 27 -23.31 -15.55 -30.17
C HIS A 27 -23.51 -15.81 -28.67
N LYS A 28 -23.93 -17.04 -28.35
CA LYS A 28 -23.89 -17.52 -26.95
C LYS A 28 -22.43 -17.52 -26.51
N SER A 29 -22.00 -16.53 -25.76
CA SER A 29 -20.80 -16.60 -24.98
C SER A 29 -21.10 -17.37 -23.70
N ASN A 30 -20.44 -18.49 -23.52
CA ASN A 30 -20.33 -19.13 -22.21
C ASN A 30 -19.67 -18.10 -21.28
N ASP A 31 -20.43 -17.61 -20.30
CA ASP A 31 -19.89 -16.84 -19.18
C ASP A 31 -19.04 -17.79 -18.34
N GLU A 32 -17.78 -17.99 -18.73
CA GLU A 32 -16.78 -18.52 -17.80
C GLU A 32 -16.53 -17.41 -16.75
N ALA A 33 -16.84 -17.74 -15.50
CA ALA A 33 -16.45 -16.93 -14.36
C ALA A 33 -14.95 -16.62 -14.46
N PRO A 34 -14.50 -15.38 -14.11
CA PRO A 34 -13.09 -15.04 -14.19
C PRO A 34 -12.28 -16.04 -13.36
N GLN A 35 -11.38 -16.76 -14.03
CA GLN A 35 -10.47 -17.68 -13.36
C GLN A 35 -9.71 -16.94 -12.28
N SER A 36 -9.82 -17.40 -11.04
CA SER A 36 -8.99 -16.94 -9.94
C SER A 36 -7.53 -16.99 -10.37
N ASN A 37 -6.87 -15.85 -10.39
CA ASN A 37 -5.44 -15.79 -10.66
C ASN A 37 -4.70 -16.78 -9.74
N PRO A 38 -3.67 -17.48 -10.24
CA PRO A 38 -2.86 -18.33 -9.40
C PRO A 38 -2.32 -17.49 -8.24
N ASN A 39 -2.48 -18.00 -7.02
CA ASN A 39 -1.95 -17.38 -5.81
C ASN A 39 -0.52 -16.86 -6.07
N PRO A 40 -0.16 -15.64 -5.63
CA PRO A 40 1.20 -15.16 -5.77
C PRO A 40 2.16 -16.21 -5.20
N PRO A 41 3.31 -16.45 -5.86
CA PRO A 41 4.23 -17.51 -5.46
C PRO A 41 4.58 -17.35 -3.97
N THR A 42 4.54 -18.46 -3.25
CA THR A 42 4.67 -18.52 -1.78
C THR A 42 6.00 -18.02 -1.22
N ASN A 43 6.95 -17.68 -2.10
CA ASN A 43 8.32 -17.27 -1.73
C ASN A 43 8.81 -16.05 -2.52
N THR A 44 7.95 -15.10 -2.82
CA THR A 44 8.30 -13.95 -3.66
C THR A 44 8.81 -12.79 -2.81
N TYR A 45 10.01 -12.33 -3.15
CA TYR A 45 10.54 -11.05 -2.66
C TYR A 45 9.65 -9.91 -3.21
N LEU A 46 9.23 -9.00 -2.32
CA LEU A 46 8.35 -7.90 -2.70
C LEU A 46 9.18 -6.70 -3.14
N TYR A 47 8.83 -6.11 -4.26
CA TYR A 47 9.27 -4.78 -4.66
C TYR A 47 8.03 -3.90 -4.75
N GLY A 48 7.85 -3.06 -3.74
CA GLY A 48 6.64 -2.27 -3.56
C GLY A 48 6.75 -0.88 -4.16
N ILE A 49 5.61 -0.33 -4.55
CA ILE A 49 5.40 1.08 -4.87
C ILE A 49 4.03 1.48 -4.33
N THR A 50 3.83 2.77 -4.01
CA THR A 50 2.56 3.25 -3.47
C THR A 50 1.85 4.19 -4.46
N ILE A 51 0.56 4.03 -4.59
CA ILE A 51 -0.37 4.97 -5.22
C ILE A 51 -1.32 5.46 -4.13
N ASP A 52 -1.25 6.74 -3.82
CA ASP A 52 -2.15 7.43 -2.89
C ASP A 52 -3.13 8.34 -3.65
N ASP A 53 -4.17 8.85 -3.00
CA ASP A 53 -5.19 9.68 -3.67
C ASP A 53 -4.65 11.03 -4.16
N SER A 54 -3.47 11.48 -3.70
CA SER A 54 -2.93 12.79 -4.12
C SER A 54 -2.49 12.83 -5.59
N TRP A 55 -2.35 11.67 -6.23
CA TRP A 55 -1.99 11.60 -7.65
C TRP A 55 -3.06 12.20 -8.57
N ASP A 56 -4.33 12.20 -8.18
CA ASP A 56 -5.43 12.76 -8.96
C ASP A 56 -5.31 14.28 -9.15
N LYS A 57 -4.58 14.96 -8.22
CA LYS A 57 -4.25 16.38 -8.30
C LYS A 57 -3.14 16.65 -9.34
N THR A 58 -2.47 15.62 -9.81
CA THR A 58 -1.51 15.71 -10.91
C THR A 58 -2.27 15.68 -12.25
N ARG A 59 -1.55 15.86 -13.35
CA ARG A 59 -2.12 15.64 -14.70
C ARG A 59 -1.83 14.24 -15.22
N VAL A 60 -1.39 13.35 -14.37
CA VAL A 60 -1.04 11.96 -14.71
C VAL A 60 -2.32 11.16 -14.93
N THR A 61 -2.35 10.32 -15.95
CA THR A 61 -3.45 9.41 -16.23
C THR A 61 -3.15 7.99 -15.74
N VAL A 62 -4.18 7.20 -15.49
CA VAL A 62 -4.03 5.76 -15.14
C VAL A 62 -3.19 5.04 -16.20
N GLN A 63 -3.36 5.36 -17.48
CA GLN A 63 -2.56 4.75 -18.55
C GLN A 63 -1.07 5.07 -18.43
N GLN A 64 -0.69 6.28 -18.02
CA GLN A 64 0.71 6.64 -17.79
C GLN A 64 1.29 5.89 -16.59
N ILE A 65 0.50 5.70 -15.52
CA ILE A 65 0.87 4.86 -14.36
C ILE A 65 1.12 3.43 -14.81
N VAL A 66 0.18 2.82 -15.54
CA VAL A 66 0.31 1.46 -16.09
C VAL A 66 1.55 1.32 -16.98
N ASN A 67 1.83 2.30 -17.83
CA ASN A 67 3.01 2.29 -18.69
C ASN A 67 4.32 2.35 -17.88
N ALA A 68 4.35 3.14 -16.81
CA ALA A 68 5.49 3.21 -15.90
C ALA A 68 5.71 1.88 -15.16
N ILE A 69 4.65 1.25 -14.67
CA ILE A 69 4.73 -0.07 -14.02
C ILE A 69 5.24 -1.14 -14.99
N LYS A 70 4.74 -1.16 -16.22
CA LYS A 70 5.23 -2.08 -17.27
C LYS A 70 6.70 -1.89 -17.61
N ALA A 71 7.25 -0.70 -17.40
CA ALA A 71 8.66 -0.40 -17.63
C ALA A 71 9.58 -0.82 -16.48
N MET A 72 9.04 -1.29 -15.36
CA MET A 72 9.82 -1.86 -14.25
C MET A 72 10.44 -3.21 -14.64
N PRO A 73 11.61 -3.59 -14.07
CA PRO A 73 12.31 -4.82 -14.42
C PRO A 73 11.64 -6.10 -13.90
N ILE A 74 10.62 -5.97 -13.05
CA ILE A 74 9.85 -7.05 -12.42
C ILE A 74 8.37 -6.67 -12.38
N LYS A 75 7.50 -7.63 -12.08
CA LYS A 75 6.12 -7.37 -11.70
C LYS A 75 6.09 -6.88 -10.24
N PRO A 76 5.85 -5.58 -9.97
CA PRO A 76 5.89 -5.05 -8.60
C PRO A 76 4.63 -5.41 -7.83
N THR A 77 4.64 -5.13 -6.52
CA THR A 77 3.44 -5.02 -5.70
C THR A 77 3.07 -3.56 -5.56
N VAL A 78 1.87 -3.19 -5.99
CA VAL A 78 1.35 -1.82 -5.89
C VAL A 78 0.43 -1.72 -4.69
N ARG A 79 0.81 -0.91 -3.72
CA ARG A 79 -0.02 -0.55 -2.58
C ARG A 79 -0.92 0.62 -3.00
N ILE A 80 -2.23 0.43 -2.93
CA ILE A 80 -3.23 1.48 -3.25
C ILE A 80 -3.86 1.93 -1.93
N VAL A 81 -3.55 3.16 -1.53
CA VAL A 81 -4.06 3.78 -0.30
C VAL A 81 -5.36 4.49 -0.59
N MET A 82 -6.40 4.15 0.17
CA MET A 82 -7.76 4.60 -0.06
C MET A 82 -8.19 5.57 1.05
N SER A 83 -8.62 6.77 0.68
CA SER A 83 -9.16 7.76 1.62
C SER A 83 -10.59 7.40 2.06
N LYS A 84 -10.91 7.61 3.33
CA LYS A 84 -12.25 7.35 3.89
C LYS A 84 -13.35 8.16 3.19
N GLY A 85 -13.01 9.36 2.69
CA GLY A 85 -13.96 10.26 2.02
C GLY A 85 -14.31 9.89 0.58
N THR A 86 -13.57 8.96 -0.04
CA THR A 86 -13.76 8.52 -1.42
C THR A 86 -14.57 7.23 -1.44
N ALA A 87 -15.55 7.16 -2.35
CA ALA A 87 -16.36 5.95 -2.49
C ALA A 87 -15.51 4.78 -3.01
N ILE A 88 -15.71 3.59 -2.46
CA ILE A 88 -14.91 2.40 -2.82
C ILE A 88 -15.03 2.09 -4.32
N ALA A 89 -16.21 2.24 -4.88
CA ALA A 89 -16.45 1.99 -6.30
C ALA A 89 -15.63 2.90 -7.23
N ASP A 90 -15.22 4.09 -6.77
CA ASP A 90 -14.41 5.02 -7.57
C ASP A 90 -12.98 4.51 -7.76
N TYR A 91 -12.50 3.62 -6.88
CA TYR A 91 -11.18 2.98 -7.00
C TYR A 91 -11.17 1.81 -8.00
N LYS A 92 -12.31 1.19 -8.30
CA LYS A 92 -12.37 -0.03 -9.11
C LYS A 92 -11.67 0.07 -10.47
N PRO A 93 -11.82 1.17 -11.25
CA PRO A 93 -11.09 1.31 -12.52
C PRO A 93 -9.57 1.29 -12.35
N LEU A 94 -9.05 1.91 -11.27
CA LEU A 94 -7.63 1.92 -10.94
C LEU A 94 -7.17 0.50 -10.57
N PHE A 95 -7.86 -0.17 -9.64
CA PHE A 95 -7.54 -1.56 -9.22
C PHE A 95 -7.51 -2.50 -10.41
N LEU A 96 -8.54 -2.47 -11.28
CA LEU A 96 -8.62 -3.28 -12.48
C LEU A 96 -7.42 -3.05 -13.42
N ALA A 97 -7.06 -1.78 -13.67
CA ALA A 97 -5.96 -1.45 -14.57
C ALA A 97 -4.60 -1.89 -14.00
N ILE A 98 -4.38 -1.67 -12.70
CA ILE A 98 -3.13 -2.02 -12.03
C ILE A 98 -2.96 -3.54 -11.89
N HIS A 99 -4.01 -4.27 -11.54
CA HIS A 99 -3.95 -5.73 -11.36
C HIS A 99 -3.54 -6.49 -12.63
N GLN A 100 -3.76 -5.90 -13.81
CA GLN A 100 -3.28 -6.48 -15.09
C GLN A 100 -1.74 -6.49 -15.20
N VAL A 101 -1.04 -5.61 -14.48
CA VAL A 101 0.41 -5.38 -14.66
C VAL A 101 1.23 -5.52 -13.37
N ALA A 102 0.57 -5.61 -12.23
CA ALA A 102 1.18 -5.70 -10.91
C ALA A 102 0.40 -6.64 -9.98
N TYR A 103 0.97 -7.00 -8.84
CA TYR A 103 0.21 -7.46 -7.69
C TYR A 103 -0.37 -6.24 -6.97
N VAL A 104 -1.54 -6.36 -6.36
CA VAL A 104 -2.22 -5.25 -5.71
C VAL A 104 -2.36 -5.50 -4.22
N MET A 105 -1.90 -4.52 -3.42
CA MET A 105 -2.16 -4.43 -1.98
C MET A 105 -3.17 -3.31 -1.75
N ALA A 106 -4.34 -3.65 -1.25
CA ALA A 106 -5.33 -2.65 -0.84
C ALA A 106 -5.06 -2.18 0.58
N THR A 107 -5.08 -0.86 0.80
CA THR A 107 -5.07 -0.20 2.10
C THR A 107 -6.40 0.54 2.26
N PRO A 108 -7.48 -0.12 2.72
CA PRO A 108 -8.82 0.46 2.79
C PRO A 108 -8.94 1.64 3.76
N ALA A 109 -8.03 1.74 4.73
CA ALA A 109 -8.00 2.79 5.74
C ALA A 109 -6.55 3.26 5.98
N ASP A 110 -6.30 4.50 5.62
CA ASP A 110 -5.04 5.18 5.91
C ASP A 110 -4.93 5.51 7.41
N SER A 111 -3.71 5.57 7.93
CA SER A 111 -3.41 5.93 9.32
C SER A 111 -3.95 7.32 9.68
N GLU A 112 -3.85 8.31 8.79
CA GLU A 112 -4.42 9.66 9.00
C GLU A 112 -5.94 9.68 9.09
N ASP A 113 -6.61 8.68 8.51
CA ASP A 113 -8.05 8.53 8.59
C ASP A 113 -8.54 7.85 9.88
N MET A 114 -7.62 7.32 10.71
CA MET A 114 -7.97 6.55 11.91
C MET A 114 -8.88 7.32 12.86
N LYS A 115 -8.61 8.61 13.10
CA LYS A 115 -9.44 9.47 13.98
C LYS A 115 -10.86 9.69 13.47
N LYS A 116 -11.14 9.36 12.21
CA LYS A 116 -12.50 9.46 11.62
C LYS A 116 -13.36 8.23 11.92
N TYR A 117 -12.78 7.17 12.52
CA TYR A 117 -13.52 5.99 12.96
C TYR A 117 -13.87 6.10 14.44
N THR A 118 -15.14 5.94 14.76
CA THR A 118 -15.66 6.11 16.13
C THR A 118 -15.88 4.80 16.88
N ASN A 119 -15.87 3.68 16.17
CA ASN A 119 -16.02 2.33 16.71
C ASN A 119 -15.40 1.28 15.76
N VAL A 120 -15.13 0.10 16.31
CA VAL A 120 -14.52 -1.02 15.59
C VAL A 120 -15.37 -1.45 14.38
N ASP A 121 -16.68 -1.51 14.55
CA ASP A 121 -17.59 -1.99 13.50
C ASP A 121 -17.54 -1.11 12.25
N SER A 122 -17.42 0.21 12.40
CA SER A 122 -17.31 1.14 11.28
C SER A 122 -15.99 0.96 10.51
N TYR A 123 -14.92 0.62 11.19
CA TYR A 123 -13.63 0.28 10.57
C TYR A 123 -13.73 -1.05 9.82
N VAL A 124 -14.24 -2.09 10.47
CA VAL A 124 -14.44 -3.41 9.85
C VAL A 124 -15.39 -3.35 8.66
N LYS A 125 -16.44 -2.53 8.74
CA LYS A 125 -17.38 -2.31 7.63
C LYS A 125 -16.67 -1.76 6.39
N ARG A 126 -15.71 -0.85 6.55
CA ARG A 126 -14.88 -0.35 5.42
C ARG A 126 -14.15 -1.50 4.72
N PHE A 127 -13.62 -2.47 5.48
CA PHE A 127 -12.97 -3.65 4.92
C PHE A 127 -13.96 -4.61 4.24
N GLN A 128 -15.14 -4.79 4.81
CA GLN A 128 -16.20 -5.62 4.21
C GLN A 128 -16.61 -5.06 2.85
N ASP A 129 -16.91 -3.76 2.79
CA ASP A 129 -17.32 -3.09 1.57
C ASP A 129 -16.21 -3.08 0.50
N SER A 130 -14.95 -2.85 0.94
CA SER A 130 -13.79 -2.90 0.05
C SER A 130 -13.57 -4.30 -0.51
N TYR A 131 -13.72 -5.33 0.33
CA TYR A 131 -13.57 -6.72 -0.11
C TYR A 131 -14.64 -7.10 -1.12
N GLU A 132 -15.90 -6.74 -0.87
CA GLU A 132 -17.01 -7.02 -1.78
C GLU A 132 -16.76 -6.41 -3.17
N GLU A 133 -16.29 -5.17 -3.23
CA GLU A 133 -16.11 -4.44 -4.48
C GLU A 133 -14.80 -4.76 -5.21
N LEU A 134 -13.69 -5.03 -4.47
CA LEU A 134 -12.34 -5.01 -5.01
C LEU A 134 -11.59 -6.35 -4.91
N SER A 135 -12.15 -7.38 -4.25
CA SER A 135 -11.41 -8.63 -3.98
C SER A 135 -10.93 -9.37 -5.23
N ALA A 136 -11.65 -9.25 -6.35
CA ALA A 136 -11.22 -9.83 -7.63
C ALA A 136 -9.92 -9.20 -8.19
N TYR A 137 -9.51 -8.04 -7.70
CA TYR A 137 -8.37 -7.26 -8.16
C TYR A 137 -7.35 -7.00 -7.06
N THR A 138 -7.42 -7.74 -5.93
CA THR A 138 -6.60 -7.50 -4.75
C THR A 138 -5.91 -8.78 -4.30
N ASP A 139 -4.58 -8.76 -4.22
CA ASP A 139 -3.74 -9.90 -3.80
C ASP A 139 -3.43 -9.85 -2.30
N PHE A 140 -3.35 -8.65 -1.69
CA PHE A 140 -2.99 -8.41 -0.30
C PHE A 140 -3.91 -7.36 0.33
N TRP A 141 -4.19 -7.51 1.62
CA TRP A 141 -5.03 -6.59 2.38
C TRP A 141 -4.27 -6.05 3.59
N GLU A 142 -3.98 -4.77 3.58
CA GLU A 142 -3.36 -4.09 4.70
C GLU A 142 -4.43 -3.78 5.75
N VAL A 143 -4.48 -4.62 6.79
CA VAL A 143 -5.52 -4.59 7.83
C VAL A 143 -5.30 -3.52 8.89
N GLY A 144 -4.12 -2.91 8.92
CA GLY A 144 -3.77 -1.77 9.74
C GLY A 144 -2.53 -1.09 9.19
N ASN A 145 -2.62 0.24 9.01
CA ASN A 145 -1.54 1.09 8.53
C ASN A 145 -0.95 1.86 9.69
N GLU A 146 0.38 1.77 9.90
CA GLU A 146 1.16 2.50 10.91
C GLU A 146 0.53 2.50 12.31
N ILE A 147 0.03 1.34 12.73
CA ILE A 147 -0.91 1.16 13.85
C ILE A 147 -0.41 1.66 15.22
N ASN A 148 0.87 1.91 15.38
CA ASN A 148 1.49 2.48 16.58
C ASN A 148 1.84 3.97 16.41
N GLY A 149 1.30 4.65 15.39
CA GLY A 149 1.58 6.07 15.09
C GLY A 149 1.07 7.00 16.18
N GLU A 150 1.97 7.47 17.04
CA GLU A 150 1.63 8.42 18.09
C GLU A 150 1.20 9.78 17.49
N GLY A 151 0.13 10.35 18.05
CA GLY A 151 -0.35 11.67 17.62
C GLY A 151 -1.32 11.66 16.45
N TRP A 152 -1.00 11.05 15.31
CA TRP A 152 -1.95 11.03 14.18
C TRP A 152 -2.99 9.91 14.28
N MET A 153 -2.65 8.74 14.83
CA MET A 153 -3.59 7.61 15.01
C MET A 153 -4.62 7.83 16.13
N GLY A 154 -4.36 8.72 17.07
CA GLY A 154 -5.18 8.96 18.27
C GLY A 154 -4.57 8.39 19.55
N ASP A 155 -5.22 8.67 20.68
CA ASP A 155 -4.67 8.42 22.02
C ASP A 155 -5.15 7.10 22.67
N ASN A 156 -5.83 6.24 21.91
CA ASN A 156 -6.34 4.96 22.40
C ASN A 156 -5.72 3.79 21.63
N PRO A 157 -4.55 3.29 22.06
CA PRO A 157 -3.86 2.20 21.36
C PRO A 157 -4.64 0.89 21.37
N GLN A 158 -5.47 0.63 22.41
CA GLN A 158 -6.32 -0.57 22.44
C GLN A 158 -7.39 -0.49 21.33
N PHE A 159 -8.03 0.67 21.16
CA PHE A 159 -9.01 0.86 20.09
C PHE A 159 -8.39 0.66 18.71
N ILE A 160 -7.18 1.19 18.48
CA ILE A 160 -6.45 1.01 17.22
C ILE A 160 -6.15 -0.47 16.98
N ALA A 161 -5.67 -1.18 18.00
CA ALA A 161 -5.42 -2.62 17.92
C ALA A 161 -6.69 -3.42 17.64
N ASP A 162 -7.79 -3.08 18.32
CA ASP A 162 -9.09 -3.75 18.15
C ASP A 162 -9.66 -3.56 16.72
N THR A 163 -9.49 -2.37 16.12
CA THR A 163 -9.89 -2.12 14.74
C THR A 163 -9.09 -2.96 13.76
N ALA A 164 -7.75 -2.97 13.88
CA ALA A 164 -6.87 -3.79 13.05
C ALA A 164 -7.17 -5.29 13.22
N TYR A 165 -7.42 -5.75 14.46
CA TYR A 165 -7.78 -7.14 14.73
C TYR A 165 -9.15 -7.51 14.15
N GLY A 166 -10.14 -6.60 14.21
CA GLY A 166 -11.44 -6.81 13.56
C GLY A 166 -11.31 -6.97 12.04
N ALA A 167 -10.56 -6.08 11.40
CA ALA A 167 -10.27 -6.16 9.96
C ALA A 167 -9.49 -7.44 9.62
N TYR A 168 -8.48 -7.79 10.41
CA TYR A 168 -7.72 -9.04 10.27
C TYR A 168 -8.63 -10.26 10.30
N LYS A 169 -9.47 -10.39 11.32
CA LYS A 169 -10.41 -11.53 11.44
C LYS A 169 -11.30 -11.66 10.21
N PHE A 170 -11.83 -10.55 9.72
CA PHE A 170 -12.67 -10.56 8.53
C PHE A 170 -11.90 -11.03 7.29
N ILE A 171 -10.76 -10.41 6.98
CA ILE A 171 -9.96 -10.74 5.79
C ILE A 171 -9.41 -12.17 5.88
N HIS A 172 -8.91 -12.58 7.05
CA HIS A 172 -8.43 -13.95 7.29
C HIS A 172 -9.53 -15.01 7.09
N SER A 173 -10.78 -14.71 7.51
CA SER A 173 -11.94 -15.59 7.27
C SER A 173 -12.22 -15.82 5.79
N LYS A 174 -11.81 -14.88 4.93
CA LYS A 174 -11.91 -14.98 3.46
C LYS A 174 -10.73 -15.75 2.84
N LYS A 175 -9.77 -16.22 3.64
CA LYS A 175 -8.52 -16.85 3.22
C LYS A 175 -7.68 -15.92 2.31
N ALA A 176 -7.86 -14.61 2.44
CA ALA A 176 -7.09 -13.60 1.75
C ALA A 176 -5.84 -13.22 2.56
N LYS A 177 -4.81 -12.74 1.87
CA LYS A 177 -3.52 -12.42 2.51
C LYS A 177 -3.60 -11.13 3.29
N THR A 178 -3.12 -11.19 4.53
CA THR A 178 -3.16 -10.10 5.51
C THR A 178 -1.80 -9.45 5.69
N VAL A 179 -1.78 -8.12 5.74
CA VAL A 179 -0.58 -7.31 5.95
C VAL A 179 -0.86 -6.36 7.11
N LEU A 180 0.08 -6.25 8.04
CA LEU A 180 0.07 -5.26 9.11
C LEU A 180 1.29 -4.34 8.93
N VAL A 181 1.09 -3.04 9.01
CA VAL A 181 2.17 -2.06 8.93
C VAL A 181 2.28 -1.32 10.26
N SER A 182 3.50 -1.23 10.78
CA SER A 182 3.86 -0.45 11.95
C SER A 182 4.85 0.64 11.58
N TYR A 183 4.93 1.71 12.36
CA TYR A 183 5.88 2.80 12.15
C TYR A 183 7.06 2.67 13.12
N TYR A 184 8.28 2.81 12.61
CA TYR A 184 9.46 2.89 13.44
C TYR A 184 9.83 4.34 13.72
N PHE A 185 9.92 4.70 15.00
CA PHE A 185 10.42 6.00 15.44
C PHE A 185 11.89 5.89 15.83
N LYS A 186 12.64 6.96 15.65
CA LYS A 186 13.98 7.02 16.26
C LYS A 186 13.87 6.87 17.79
N PRO A 187 14.87 6.32 18.47
CA PRO A 187 14.91 6.27 19.92
C PRO A 187 14.65 7.66 20.53
N ASP A 188 13.95 7.70 21.66
CA ASP A 188 13.57 8.89 22.43
C ASP A 188 12.43 9.76 21.84
N ASP A 189 11.95 9.50 20.62
CA ASP A 189 10.81 10.22 20.05
C ASP A 189 9.47 9.54 20.27
N GLN A 190 9.44 8.43 20.98
CA GLN A 190 8.24 7.65 21.25
C GLN A 190 8.13 7.30 22.75
N LYS A 191 6.90 7.29 23.27
CA LYS A 191 6.62 6.86 24.65
C LYS A 191 6.69 5.34 24.82
N VAL A 192 6.33 4.60 23.77
CA VAL A 192 6.32 3.14 23.73
C VAL A 192 7.00 2.72 22.44
N THR A 193 8.02 1.86 22.53
CA THR A 193 8.71 1.36 21.33
C THR A 193 7.75 0.60 20.42
N MET A 194 8.03 0.57 19.11
CA MET A 194 7.24 -0.20 18.14
C MET A 194 7.09 -1.66 18.62
N GLU A 195 8.17 -2.27 19.06
CA GLU A 195 8.20 -3.66 19.49
C GLU A 195 7.34 -3.89 20.74
N ASP A 196 7.42 -2.99 21.73
CA ASP A 196 6.62 -3.12 22.97
C ASP A 196 5.14 -2.85 22.69
N TRP A 197 4.83 -1.94 21.77
CA TRP A 197 3.46 -1.71 21.33
C TRP A 197 2.89 -2.98 20.66
N LEU A 198 3.62 -3.57 19.73
CA LEU A 198 3.22 -4.80 19.04
C LEU A 198 3.07 -5.99 19.98
N LYS A 199 4.01 -6.16 20.94
CA LYS A 199 3.90 -7.21 21.98
C LYS A 199 2.66 -7.04 22.82
N LYS A 200 2.36 -5.81 23.24
CA LYS A 200 1.31 -5.50 24.20
C LYS A 200 -0.09 -5.56 23.61
N TYR A 201 -0.29 -5.02 22.40
CA TYR A 201 -1.63 -4.78 21.87
C TYR A 201 -2.06 -5.76 20.78
N ILE A 202 -1.15 -6.39 20.05
CA ILE A 202 -1.52 -7.35 19.02
C ILE A 202 -1.85 -8.71 19.65
N PRO A 203 -3.05 -9.29 19.38
CA PRO A 203 -3.44 -10.60 19.88
C PRO A 203 -2.52 -11.73 19.39
N GLU A 204 -2.35 -12.76 20.24
CA GLU A 204 -1.43 -13.87 19.98
C GLU A 204 -1.79 -14.72 18.76
N ASP A 205 -3.06 -14.88 18.47
CA ASP A 205 -3.52 -15.57 17.25
C ASP A 205 -3.16 -14.77 16.00
N MET A 206 -3.32 -13.45 16.03
CA MET A 206 -2.92 -12.56 14.94
C MET A 206 -1.40 -12.57 14.74
N LYS A 207 -0.58 -12.51 15.81
CA LYS A 207 0.88 -12.62 15.74
C LYS A 207 1.35 -13.90 15.04
N LYS A 208 0.61 -15.00 15.23
CA LYS A 208 0.98 -16.32 14.67
C LYS A 208 0.51 -16.55 13.24
N GLN A 209 -0.53 -15.84 12.80
CA GLN A 209 -1.25 -16.19 11.57
C GLN A 209 -1.32 -15.04 10.54
N LEU A 210 -0.79 -13.85 10.85
CA LEU A 210 -0.57 -12.82 9.83
C LEU A 210 0.32 -13.38 8.72
N ASP A 211 0.06 -12.99 7.47
CA ASP A 211 0.94 -13.33 6.36
C ASP A 211 2.17 -12.41 6.31
N TYR A 212 2.00 -11.11 6.58
CA TYR A 212 3.06 -10.10 6.49
C TYR A 212 2.98 -9.09 7.63
N VAL A 213 4.16 -8.68 8.13
CA VAL A 213 4.36 -7.50 8.99
C VAL A 213 5.44 -6.64 8.34
N LEU A 214 5.11 -5.39 8.05
CA LEU A 214 5.99 -4.45 7.38
C LEU A 214 6.23 -3.23 8.27
N VAL A 215 7.37 -2.56 8.08
CA VAL A 215 7.75 -1.38 8.84
C VAL A 215 7.79 -0.16 7.94
N SER A 216 7.00 0.84 8.28
CA SER A 216 7.03 2.16 7.68
C SER A 216 8.12 3.01 8.34
N TYR A 217 8.92 3.72 7.55
CA TYR A 217 9.98 4.57 8.08
C TYR A 217 10.38 5.69 7.12
N TYR A 218 10.49 6.88 7.69
CA TYR A 218 10.95 8.09 7.01
C TYR A 218 12.10 8.71 7.80
N GLU A 219 13.29 8.73 7.22
CA GLU A 219 14.48 9.30 7.87
C GLU A 219 14.35 10.81 8.05
N ASP A 220 13.70 11.49 7.08
CA ASP A 220 13.44 12.93 7.12
C ASP A 220 12.50 13.35 8.25
N ASP A 221 11.60 12.47 8.70
CA ASP A 221 10.73 12.67 9.86
C ASP A 221 11.42 12.27 11.18
N ASN A 222 12.58 11.62 11.11
CA ASN A 222 13.33 11.10 12.24
C ASN A 222 14.76 11.70 12.34
N ASP A 223 14.94 12.98 11.98
CA ASP A 223 16.22 13.72 12.01
C ASP A 223 17.38 12.99 11.29
N ASP A 224 17.10 12.36 10.17
CA ASP A 224 18.02 11.54 9.37
C ASP A 224 18.64 10.36 10.15
N TYR A 225 17.99 9.92 11.24
CA TYR A 225 18.43 8.76 12.01
C TYR A 225 18.45 7.49 11.13
N GLN A 226 19.48 6.68 11.29
CA GLN A 226 19.64 5.41 10.58
C GLN A 226 19.40 4.24 11.53
N PRO A 227 18.25 3.54 11.46
CA PRO A 227 17.97 2.40 12.31
C PRO A 227 18.98 1.26 12.09
N ASN A 228 19.31 0.55 13.16
CA ASN A 228 19.96 -0.75 13.01
C ASN A 228 18.93 -1.79 12.54
N TRP A 229 18.70 -1.85 11.24
CA TRP A 229 17.69 -2.71 10.63
C TRP A 229 17.86 -4.19 10.98
N GLN A 230 19.10 -4.67 11.18
CA GLN A 230 19.32 -6.05 11.62
C GLN A 230 18.67 -6.29 12.99
N ASN A 231 18.85 -5.37 13.94
CA ASN A 231 18.22 -5.49 15.27
C ASN A 231 16.70 -5.34 15.18
N VAL A 232 16.19 -4.40 14.39
CA VAL A 232 14.75 -4.21 14.21
C VAL A 232 14.10 -5.50 13.69
N PHE A 233 14.66 -6.10 12.64
CA PHE A 233 14.10 -7.34 12.07
C PHE A 233 14.31 -8.57 12.95
N ASN A 234 15.39 -8.67 13.71
CA ASN A 234 15.56 -9.71 14.72
C ASN A 234 14.48 -9.63 15.81
N ASN A 235 14.18 -8.42 16.30
CA ASN A 235 13.11 -8.20 17.28
C ASN A 235 11.72 -8.54 16.71
N LEU A 236 11.44 -8.15 15.47
CA LEU A 236 10.20 -8.49 14.80
C LEU A 236 10.05 -9.99 14.56
N GLU A 237 11.12 -10.69 14.15
CA GLU A 237 11.11 -12.15 13.98
C GLU A 237 10.81 -12.87 15.29
N ALA A 238 11.29 -12.33 16.43
CA ALA A 238 10.97 -12.88 17.76
C ALA A 238 9.49 -12.69 18.14
N ILE A 239 8.86 -11.58 17.71
CA ILE A 239 7.43 -11.31 17.95
C ILE A 239 6.54 -12.09 16.97
N PHE A 240 6.98 -12.23 15.72
CA PHE A 240 6.23 -12.81 14.58
C PHE A 240 7.02 -13.93 13.89
N PRO A 241 7.26 -15.07 14.55
CA PRO A 241 8.25 -16.07 14.09
C PRO A 241 7.94 -16.76 12.77
N ASN A 242 6.65 -16.76 12.35
CA ASN A 242 6.20 -17.43 11.12
C ASN A 242 5.74 -16.43 10.04
N VAL A 243 5.86 -15.16 10.29
CA VAL A 243 5.33 -14.08 9.44
C VAL A 243 6.43 -13.56 8.53
N LYS A 244 6.09 -13.18 7.32
CA LYS A 244 7.01 -12.50 6.39
C LYS A 244 7.21 -11.06 6.82
N LEU A 245 8.47 -10.64 6.90
CA LEU A 245 8.87 -9.33 7.41
C LEU A 245 9.50 -8.47 6.31
N GLY A 246 9.29 -7.16 6.36
CA GLY A 246 9.89 -6.26 5.37
C GLY A 246 9.67 -4.79 5.67
N ILE A 247 10.12 -3.94 4.76
CA ILE A 247 9.85 -2.52 4.77
C ILE A 247 8.46 -2.29 4.15
N GLY A 248 7.63 -1.58 4.86
CA GLY A 248 6.33 -1.11 4.38
C GLY A 248 6.50 0.16 3.56
N GLU A 249 6.22 1.26 4.17
CA GLU A 249 6.28 2.56 3.54
C GLU A 249 7.66 3.21 3.71
N CYS A 250 8.17 3.84 2.66
CA CYS A 250 9.41 4.62 2.69
C CYS A 250 9.36 5.72 1.64
N GLY A 251 10.13 6.77 1.85
CA GLY A 251 10.15 7.90 0.93
C GLY A 251 11.09 9.00 1.36
N ASN A 252 10.84 10.20 0.87
CA ASN A 252 11.46 11.44 1.30
C ASN A 252 10.43 12.56 1.13
N ASN A 253 9.76 12.95 2.20
CA ASN A 253 8.55 13.78 2.20
C ASN A 253 8.78 15.21 2.67
N ASP A 254 9.85 15.48 3.44
CA ASP A 254 10.12 16.83 3.95
C ASP A 254 10.43 17.78 2.78
N TYR A 255 9.46 18.62 2.44
CA TYR A 255 9.58 19.61 1.36
C TYR A 255 10.73 20.61 1.56
N LYS A 256 11.26 20.75 2.77
CA LYS A 256 12.41 21.61 3.07
C LYS A 256 13.74 20.90 2.84
N LYS A 257 13.74 19.59 2.95
CA LYS A 257 14.95 18.76 2.85
C LYS A 257 15.03 17.97 1.54
N TYR A 258 13.92 17.73 0.85
CA TYR A 258 13.95 16.91 -0.34
C TYR A 258 14.46 17.67 -1.57
N SER A 259 15.29 16.99 -2.31
CA SER A 259 15.66 17.31 -3.70
C SER A 259 15.53 16.04 -4.51
N VAL A 260 15.53 16.15 -5.84
CA VAL A 260 15.57 14.95 -6.70
C VAL A 260 16.77 14.07 -6.31
N GLN A 261 17.92 14.68 -6.01
CA GLN A 261 19.13 13.96 -5.63
C GLN A 261 18.96 13.22 -4.29
N SER A 262 18.35 13.83 -3.26
CA SER A 262 18.10 13.15 -1.98
C SER A 262 17.12 11.99 -2.15
N LYS A 263 16.06 12.16 -2.94
CA LYS A 263 15.12 11.08 -3.30
C LYS A 263 15.83 9.92 -4.01
N VAL A 264 16.73 10.22 -4.95
CA VAL A 264 17.53 9.22 -5.66
C VAL A 264 18.41 8.42 -4.71
N GLN A 265 19.08 9.09 -3.76
CA GLN A 265 19.92 8.43 -2.76
C GLN A 265 19.08 7.54 -1.85
N ARG A 266 17.94 8.03 -1.37
CA ARG A 266 17.01 7.31 -0.50
C ARG A 266 16.42 6.08 -1.22
N ALA A 267 15.98 6.23 -2.45
CA ALA A 267 15.49 5.13 -3.27
C ALA A 267 16.55 4.04 -3.48
N LYS A 268 17.79 4.43 -3.77
CA LYS A 268 18.91 3.47 -3.87
C LYS A 268 19.13 2.73 -2.55
N HIS A 269 19.10 3.43 -1.42
CA HIS A 269 19.27 2.82 -0.11
C HIS A 269 18.21 1.73 0.13
N TYR A 270 16.93 2.07 0.06
CA TYR A 270 15.86 1.11 0.35
C TYR A 270 15.83 -0.07 -0.63
N TYR A 271 15.83 0.17 -1.93
CA TYR A 271 15.71 -0.90 -2.92
C TYR A 271 16.98 -1.75 -3.09
N SER A 272 18.03 -1.47 -2.33
CA SER A 272 19.25 -2.29 -2.25
C SER A 272 19.50 -2.89 -0.87
N MET A 273 18.58 -2.77 0.07
CA MET A 273 18.70 -3.34 1.41
C MET A 273 18.93 -4.85 1.34
N PRO A 274 19.84 -5.39 2.18
CA PRO A 274 20.07 -6.83 2.24
C PRO A 274 18.90 -7.55 2.91
N LYS A 275 18.90 -8.86 2.81
CA LYS A 275 18.01 -9.71 3.59
C LYS A 275 18.51 -9.80 5.02
N TYR A 276 17.76 -9.29 5.99
CA TYR A 276 18.14 -9.23 7.40
C TYR A 276 17.87 -10.53 8.17
N VAL A 277 16.70 -11.15 7.93
CA VAL A 277 16.28 -12.40 8.59
C VAL A 277 15.73 -13.39 7.58
N LYS A 278 15.54 -14.64 7.99
CA LYS A 278 15.10 -15.72 7.08
C LYS A 278 13.81 -15.38 6.34
N ASN A 279 12.85 -14.78 7.05
CA ASN A 279 11.53 -14.46 6.54
C ASN A 279 11.44 -13.04 5.93
N TYR A 280 12.57 -12.36 5.74
CA TYR A 280 12.59 -11.04 5.12
C TYR A 280 12.24 -11.12 3.63
N VAL A 281 11.31 -10.28 3.20
CA VAL A 281 10.74 -10.30 1.83
C VAL A 281 10.87 -8.98 1.07
N GLY A 282 11.66 -8.02 1.55
CA GLY A 282 11.81 -6.72 0.91
C GLY A 282 10.67 -5.77 1.27
N GLY A 283 9.88 -5.37 0.29
CA GLY A 283 8.80 -4.40 0.44
C GLY A 283 9.13 -3.09 -0.28
N TYR A 284 9.52 -2.04 0.49
CA TYR A 284 9.97 -0.74 -0.05
C TYR A 284 8.89 0.03 -0.81
N PHE A 285 7.70 0.12 -0.26
CA PHE A 285 6.57 0.81 -0.88
C PHE A 285 6.82 2.31 -0.90
N TRP A 286 7.50 2.80 -1.98
CA TRP A 286 7.87 4.19 -2.15
C TRP A 286 6.64 5.11 -2.12
N TRP A 287 6.59 6.00 -1.13
CA TRP A 287 5.53 7.00 -0.99
C TRP A 287 5.67 8.07 -2.06
N TYR A 288 4.54 8.54 -2.59
CA TYR A 288 4.45 9.46 -3.72
C TYR A 288 5.11 8.93 -5.01
N TRP A 289 5.08 7.59 -5.23
CA TRP A 289 5.71 7.02 -6.42
C TRP A 289 5.17 7.61 -7.72
N VAL A 290 3.86 7.92 -7.83
CA VAL A 290 3.29 8.52 -9.04
C VAL A 290 3.88 9.90 -9.30
N GLN A 291 3.96 10.73 -8.27
CA GLN A 291 4.46 12.10 -8.35
C GLN A 291 5.96 12.15 -8.67
N ASP A 292 6.72 11.19 -8.15
CA ASP A 292 8.18 11.14 -8.30
C ASP A 292 8.62 10.40 -9.57
N CYS A 293 7.81 9.45 -10.05
CA CYS A 293 8.23 8.48 -11.07
C CYS A 293 7.43 8.56 -12.39
N VAL A 294 6.33 9.31 -12.45
CA VAL A 294 5.50 9.37 -13.67
C VAL A 294 5.43 10.80 -14.21
N PRO A 295 5.80 11.06 -15.48
CA PRO A 295 6.19 10.10 -16.51
C PRO A 295 7.61 9.54 -16.30
N HIS A 296 7.73 8.23 -16.42
CA HIS A 296 8.93 7.48 -16.00
C HIS A 296 10.18 7.74 -16.85
N GLN A 297 10.01 8.18 -18.10
CA GLN A 297 11.13 8.39 -19.05
C GLN A 297 12.15 9.41 -18.53
N ASN A 298 11.66 10.45 -17.86
CA ASN A 298 12.47 11.57 -17.39
C ASN A 298 12.76 11.52 -15.88
N SER A 299 12.19 10.55 -15.14
CA SER A 299 12.37 10.47 -13.68
C SER A 299 13.70 9.81 -13.31
N GLU A 300 14.53 10.54 -12.56
CA GLU A 300 15.76 10.00 -11.97
C GLU A 300 15.45 9.04 -10.81
N VAL A 301 14.39 9.28 -10.05
CA VAL A 301 13.93 8.40 -8.97
C VAL A 301 13.50 7.05 -9.54
N PHE A 302 12.70 7.04 -10.62
CA PHE A 302 12.33 5.81 -11.32
C PHE A 302 13.55 5.01 -11.79
N LYS A 303 14.53 5.69 -12.39
CA LYS A 303 15.78 5.06 -12.85
C LYS A 303 16.57 4.48 -11.69
N ALA A 304 16.63 5.18 -10.54
CA ALA A 304 17.32 4.73 -9.34
C ALA A 304 16.68 3.46 -8.77
N ILE A 305 15.36 3.45 -8.57
CA ILE A 305 14.59 2.29 -8.10
C ILE A 305 14.87 1.08 -9.00
N ASN A 306 14.68 1.23 -10.31
CA ASN A 306 14.84 0.12 -11.25
C ASN A 306 16.27 -0.39 -11.37
N SER A 307 17.26 0.49 -11.23
CA SER A 307 18.67 0.10 -11.24
C SER A 307 19.02 -0.71 -9.99
N SER A 308 18.53 -0.31 -8.82
CA SER A 308 18.71 -1.04 -7.56
C SER A 308 18.05 -2.42 -7.62
N ILE A 309 16.81 -2.50 -8.08
CA ILE A 309 16.11 -3.79 -8.27
C ILE A 309 16.91 -4.72 -9.21
N LYS A 310 17.40 -4.21 -10.34
CA LYS A 310 18.21 -5.02 -11.27
C LYS A 310 19.52 -5.54 -10.65
N GLN A 311 20.11 -4.81 -9.72
CA GLN A 311 21.33 -5.23 -9.01
C GLN A 311 21.03 -6.35 -8.00
N THR A 312 19.90 -6.30 -7.32
CA THR A 312 19.50 -7.32 -6.33
C THR A 312 19.00 -8.64 -6.97
N LEU A 313 18.65 -8.60 -8.26
CA LEU A 313 18.23 -9.79 -9.02
C LEU A 313 19.42 -10.60 -9.62
N LYS A 314 20.63 -10.06 -9.56
CA LYS A 314 21.86 -10.73 -10.03
C LYS A 314 22.48 -11.59 -8.94
#